data_61cceb4d8743cdbe3aba9367b219a034
#
_entry.id   61cceb4d8743cdbe3aba9367b219a034
#
_cell.length_a   1.000
_cell.length_b   1.000
_cell.length_c   1.000
_cell.angle_alpha   90.00
_cell.angle_beta   90.00
_cell.angle_gamma   90.00
#
_symmetry.space_group_name_H-M   'P 1'
#
loop_
_entity.id
_entity.type
_entity.pdbx_description
1 polymer ?
#
loop_
_entity_poly.entity_id
_entity_poly.type
_entity_poly.pdbx_seq_one_letter_code
_entity_poly.pdbx_strand_id
1 'polypeptide(L)'
;MKARSVIVIGAGAAGLAAAERLVDAGCDVTVLEASDRAGGRIRHLDGFADFPVELGAEEVHGLENCLVPLVKAAGVELIRHETVHDYIRYDGKLISLESARAGEDLREAFEFVDTVSRFEGPAWTVEQCIVARHLPGHAWHYLDSRLGVEHGTTLDRLGMRGFAGYERNWQLREENYTLRQPYVRLLDPLLAKVRDRIRYGATVARVEWGGSQAVVRLAGGEDLRADAVIFTGSVAVLRDAPPEFSPALPAEKREAITSIGMDGGMKIVLKFNRRFWPEDMYFLHSDTFWPQFWTPGRGRGGEAHILTAFVSGTRADFLRQLEVDLVEFALGELDRIFGGRVASEQFEDAYVADWTTEPFVRGLYSFPLAHTEPRHREALAAPLGGKLFFAGEATDLEGHSGTVHGAIETGRRAAQEVTSVV
;
A
#
# COMPACT_ATOMS: atom_id res chain seq x y z
N MET A 1 38.66 -1.02 -13.30
CA MET A 1 37.70 -2.11 -13.43
C MET A 1 36.48 -1.55 -14.14
N LYS A 2 35.82 -2.32 -15.02
CA LYS A 2 34.56 -1.92 -15.65
C LYS A 2 33.48 -1.80 -14.58
N ALA A 3 32.68 -0.72 -14.59
CA ALA A 3 31.54 -0.57 -13.68
C ALA A 3 30.56 -1.77 -13.85
N ARG A 4 30.04 -2.29 -12.74
CA ARG A 4 29.03 -3.36 -12.76
C ARG A 4 27.75 -2.82 -13.38
N SER A 5 27.22 -3.48 -14.38
CA SER A 5 25.96 -3.12 -15.02
C SER A 5 24.76 -3.73 -14.28
N VAL A 6 23.74 -2.94 -13.97
CA VAL A 6 22.57 -3.38 -13.21
C VAL A 6 21.29 -2.87 -13.88
N ILE A 7 20.33 -3.76 -14.10
CA ILE A 7 18.98 -3.39 -14.53
C ILE A 7 18.06 -3.47 -13.31
N VAL A 8 17.31 -2.37 -13.06
CA VAL A 8 16.25 -2.32 -12.06
C VAL A 8 14.90 -2.32 -12.78
N ILE A 9 14.04 -3.29 -12.50
CA ILE A 9 12.72 -3.42 -13.10
C ILE A 9 11.69 -2.80 -12.16
N GLY A 10 11.11 -1.67 -12.55
CA GLY A 10 10.18 -0.83 -11.81
C GLY A 10 10.82 0.46 -11.28
N ALA A 11 10.15 1.60 -11.49
CA ALA A 11 10.50 2.92 -10.95
C ALA A 11 9.57 3.36 -9.80
N GLY A 12 9.07 2.40 -9.00
CA GLY A 12 8.43 2.67 -7.73
C GLY A 12 9.45 3.01 -6.63
N ALA A 13 8.99 3.26 -5.40
CA ALA A 13 9.85 3.64 -4.27
C ALA A 13 11.03 2.68 -4.06
N ALA A 14 10.81 1.37 -4.14
CA ALA A 14 11.86 0.37 -4.01
C ALA A 14 12.89 0.44 -5.13
N GLY A 15 12.43 0.53 -6.38
CA GLY A 15 13.32 0.58 -7.55
C GLY A 15 14.15 1.85 -7.60
N LEU A 16 13.55 3.00 -7.28
CA LEU A 16 14.26 4.28 -7.20
C LEU A 16 15.32 4.28 -6.09
N ALA A 17 14.99 3.73 -4.91
CA ALA A 17 15.93 3.62 -3.81
C ALA A 17 17.09 2.65 -4.12
N ALA A 18 16.80 1.54 -4.80
CA ALA A 18 17.82 0.62 -5.28
C ALA A 18 18.74 1.29 -6.31
N ALA A 19 18.16 1.94 -7.31
CA ALA A 19 18.91 2.61 -8.37
C ALA A 19 19.78 3.73 -7.83
N GLU A 20 19.25 4.58 -6.94
CA GLU A 20 20.01 5.64 -6.27
C GLU A 20 21.24 5.07 -5.55
N ARG A 21 21.05 4.01 -4.75
CA ARG A 21 22.14 3.39 -4.00
C ARG A 21 23.18 2.75 -4.90
N LEU A 22 22.78 2.13 -5.99
CA LEU A 22 23.68 1.54 -6.99
C LEU A 22 24.51 2.60 -7.74
N VAL A 23 23.89 3.74 -8.10
CA VAL A 23 24.59 4.87 -8.72
C VAL A 23 25.65 5.42 -7.77
N ASP A 24 25.31 5.61 -6.48
CA ASP A 24 26.28 6.05 -5.45
C ASP A 24 27.43 5.05 -5.26
N ALA A 25 27.18 3.76 -5.51
CA ALA A 25 28.21 2.72 -5.49
C ALA A 25 29.02 2.61 -6.81
N GLY A 26 28.77 3.50 -7.79
CA GLY A 26 29.51 3.53 -9.06
C GLY A 26 29.05 2.48 -10.07
N CYS A 27 27.88 1.89 -9.93
CA CYS A 27 27.32 0.95 -10.91
C CYS A 27 26.76 1.69 -12.14
N ASP A 28 26.78 1.00 -13.29
CA ASP A 28 26.06 1.43 -14.49
C ASP A 28 24.62 0.92 -14.41
N VAL A 29 23.67 1.82 -14.15
CA VAL A 29 22.28 1.47 -13.82
C VAL A 29 21.34 1.87 -14.96
N THR A 30 20.44 0.95 -15.32
CA THR A 30 19.27 1.22 -16.17
C THR A 30 18.02 0.84 -15.39
N VAL A 31 17.05 1.76 -15.29
CA VAL A 31 15.73 1.49 -14.67
C VAL A 31 14.70 1.32 -15.79
N LEU A 32 13.95 0.22 -15.74
CA LEU A 32 12.89 -0.09 -16.70
C LEU A 32 11.53 0.08 -16.01
N GLU A 33 10.76 1.07 -16.44
CA GLU A 33 9.41 1.33 -15.94
C GLU A 33 8.40 1.03 -17.03
N ALA A 34 7.40 0.22 -16.69
CA ALA A 34 6.39 -0.21 -17.65
C ALA A 34 5.37 0.89 -17.99
N SER A 35 5.08 1.77 -17.03
CA SER A 35 4.21 2.93 -17.21
C SER A 35 4.95 4.15 -17.81
N ASP A 36 4.23 5.25 -17.95
CA ASP A 36 4.75 6.55 -18.42
C ASP A 36 5.27 7.45 -17.28
N ARG A 37 5.21 6.98 -16.01
CA ARG A 37 5.59 7.75 -14.82
C ARG A 37 6.33 6.89 -13.79
N ALA A 38 7.17 7.57 -13.00
CA ALA A 38 7.72 6.98 -11.77
C ALA A 38 6.72 7.07 -10.59
N GLY A 39 6.98 6.31 -9.52
CA GLY A 39 6.23 6.34 -8.27
C GLY A 39 5.44 5.07 -7.97
N GLY A 40 5.04 4.31 -8.99
CA GLY A 40 4.26 3.08 -8.79
C GLY A 40 2.94 3.38 -8.04
N ARG A 41 2.78 2.84 -6.82
CA ARG A 41 1.61 3.04 -5.94
C ARG A 41 1.58 4.41 -5.23
N ILE A 42 2.51 5.29 -5.50
CA ILE A 42 2.48 6.69 -5.10
C ILE A 42 1.95 7.50 -6.29
N ARG A 43 0.75 8.06 -6.14
CA ARG A 43 0.05 8.80 -7.20
C ARG A 43 -0.93 9.77 -6.57
N HIS A 44 -1.00 10.98 -7.06
CA HIS A 44 -1.99 11.99 -6.67
C HIS A 44 -2.84 12.41 -7.87
N LEU A 45 -3.93 13.09 -7.59
CA LEU A 45 -4.85 13.65 -8.56
C LEU A 45 -4.60 15.16 -8.67
N ASP A 46 -4.18 15.60 -9.85
CA ASP A 46 -3.91 17.00 -10.12
C ASP A 46 -5.20 17.78 -10.44
N GLY A 47 -5.32 19.00 -9.91
CA GLY A 47 -6.35 19.96 -10.30
C GLY A 47 -7.77 19.64 -9.78
N PHE A 48 -7.96 18.59 -9.00
CA PHE A 48 -9.26 18.21 -8.45
C PHE A 48 -9.67 19.07 -7.23
N ALA A 49 -8.68 19.43 -6.43
CA ALA A 49 -8.84 20.28 -5.25
C ALA A 49 -7.71 21.32 -5.20
N ASP A 50 -7.80 22.29 -4.30
CA ASP A 50 -6.79 23.30 -3.99
C ASP A 50 -5.69 22.78 -3.04
N PHE A 51 -5.71 21.48 -2.75
CA PHE A 51 -4.68 20.74 -2.05
C PHE A 51 -4.44 19.37 -2.74
N PRO A 52 -3.32 18.69 -2.48
CA PRO A 52 -3.05 17.36 -3.05
C PRO A 52 -4.06 16.32 -2.57
N VAL A 53 -4.62 15.56 -3.52
CA VAL A 53 -5.50 14.41 -3.25
C VAL A 53 -4.76 13.13 -3.64
N GLU A 54 -4.41 12.31 -2.66
CA GLU A 54 -3.62 11.11 -2.87
C GLU A 54 -4.50 9.92 -3.30
N LEU A 55 -4.16 9.31 -4.42
CA LEU A 55 -4.83 8.12 -4.93
C LEU A 55 -4.22 6.82 -4.41
N GLY A 56 -2.96 6.86 -3.99
CA GLY A 56 -2.19 5.74 -3.43
C GLY A 56 -1.76 5.99 -1.99
N ALA A 57 -0.44 5.90 -1.73
CA ALA A 57 0.15 6.19 -0.44
C ALA A 57 -0.11 7.66 -0.03
N GLU A 58 -0.43 7.87 1.25
CA GLU A 58 -0.86 9.17 1.76
C GLU A 58 -0.16 9.56 3.06
N GLU A 59 0.26 8.57 3.88
CA GLU A 59 0.74 8.81 5.23
C GLU A 59 2.22 8.48 5.40
N VAL A 60 2.88 9.23 6.29
CA VAL A 60 4.19 8.94 6.86
C VAL A 60 3.99 8.44 8.28
N HIS A 61 4.33 7.19 8.53
CA HIS A 61 4.13 6.52 9.81
C HIS A 61 5.30 6.78 10.74
N GLY A 62 5.09 7.61 11.76
CA GLY A 62 6.12 7.98 12.72
C GLY A 62 7.27 8.81 12.14
N LEU A 63 8.20 9.24 13.00
CA LEU A 63 9.35 10.05 12.62
C LEU A 63 10.69 9.29 12.65
N GLU A 64 10.66 8.00 13.00
CA GLU A 64 11.87 7.17 13.12
C GLU A 64 11.96 6.16 11.96
N ASN A 65 11.91 6.66 10.71
CA ASN A 65 11.99 5.84 9.50
C ASN A 65 12.77 6.52 8.38
N CYS A 66 13.04 5.78 7.31
CA CYS A 66 13.86 6.24 6.19
C CYS A 66 13.20 7.32 5.32
N LEU A 67 11.91 7.65 5.52
CA LEU A 67 11.24 8.75 4.80
C LEU A 67 11.61 10.11 5.37
N VAL A 68 11.90 10.23 6.66
CA VAL A 68 12.19 11.52 7.31
C VAL A 68 13.37 12.27 6.69
N PRO A 69 14.50 11.61 6.38
CA PRO A 69 15.56 12.25 5.59
C PRO A 69 15.09 12.69 4.19
N LEU A 70 14.20 11.95 3.53
CA LEU A 70 13.66 12.32 2.22
C LEU A 70 12.69 13.50 2.32
N VAL A 71 11.84 13.56 3.34
CA VAL A 71 10.99 14.72 3.65
C VAL A 71 11.84 15.98 3.71
N LYS A 72 12.93 15.93 4.48
CA LYS A 72 13.86 17.07 4.62
C LYS A 72 14.57 17.41 3.31
N ALA A 73 15.06 16.41 2.58
CA ALA A 73 15.76 16.61 1.31
C ALA A 73 14.84 17.13 0.20
N ALA A 74 13.58 16.70 0.18
CA ALA A 74 12.56 17.17 -0.77
C ALA A 74 11.99 18.55 -0.39
N GLY A 75 12.25 19.06 0.82
CA GLY A 75 11.69 20.31 1.31
C GLY A 75 10.18 20.29 1.46
N VAL A 76 9.60 19.13 1.77
CA VAL A 76 8.16 18.96 2.00
C VAL A 76 7.82 19.08 3.48
N GLU A 77 6.60 19.53 3.77
CA GLU A 77 6.12 19.79 5.13
C GLU A 77 5.25 18.64 5.64
N LEU A 78 5.62 18.09 6.81
CA LEU A 78 4.80 17.13 7.55
C LEU A 78 3.68 17.87 8.31
N ILE A 79 2.48 17.34 8.20
CA ILE A 79 1.31 17.81 8.94
C ILE A 79 0.96 16.75 9.98
N ARG A 80 1.01 17.16 11.27
CA ARG A 80 0.54 16.34 12.38
C ARG A 80 -0.96 16.57 12.60
N HIS A 81 -1.68 15.51 12.85
CA HIS A 81 -3.13 15.57 13.11
C HIS A 81 -3.42 15.67 14.61
N GLU A 82 -3.15 16.84 15.21
CA GLU A 82 -3.29 17.04 16.67
C GLU A 82 -4.74 17.28 17.15
N THR A 83 -5.61 17.76 16.26
CA THR A 83 -6.98 18.18 16.59
C THR A 83 -8.04 17.46 15.79
N VAL A 84 -7.74 16.22 15.41
CA VAL A 84 -8.66 15.41 14.61
C VAL A 84 -9.15 14.24 15.42
N HIS A 85 -10.35 13.83 15.14
CA HIS A 85 -11.00 12.70 15.77
C HIS A 85 -11.42 11.67 14.71
N ASP A 86 -11.24 10.41 15.05
CA ASP A 86 -11.89 9.33 14.33
C ASP A 86 -13.32 9.22 14.83
N TYR A 87 -14.20 8.94 13.90
CA TYR A 87 -15.61 8.70 14.15
C TYR A 87 -15.97 7.27 13.81
N ILE A 88 -16.99 6.79 14.48
CA ILE A 88 -17.60 5.49 14.17
C ILE A 88 -19.10 5.69 14.00
N ARG A 89 -19.64 5.09 12.94
CA ARG A 89 -21.07 4.90 12.83
C ARG A 89 -21.43 3.55 13.46
N TYR A 90 -22.23 3.59 14.49
CA TYR A 90 -22.64 2.42 15.25
C TYR A 90 -24.11 2.56 15.67
N ASP A 91 -24.93 1.52 15.42
CA ASP A 91 -26.37 1.49 15.72
C ASP A 91 -27.11 2.74 15.21
N GLY A 92 -26.80 3.14 13.97
CA GLY A 92 -27.39 4.31 13.33
C GLY A 92 -26.95 5.66 13.88
N LYS A 93 -26.01 5.70 14.83
CA LYS A 93 -25.46 6.93 15.42
C LYS A 93 -24.04 7.16 14.97
N LEU A 94 -23.71 8.42 14.73
CA LEU A 94 -22.35 8.89 14.50
C LEU A 94 -21.79 9.41 15.83
N ILE A 95 -20.73 8.77 16.33
CA ILE A 95 -20.07 9.15 17.60
C ILE A 95 -18.55 9.21 17.39
N SER A 96 -17.85 10.00 18.21
CA SER A 96 -16.39 9.97 18.20
C SER A 96 -15.88 8.61 18.68
N LEU A 97 -14.75 8.16 18.13
CA LEU A 97 -14.12 6.90 18.53
C LEU A 97 -13.73 6.90 20.01
N GLU A 98 -13.36 8.08 20.56
CA GLU A 98 -13.10 8.26 21.97
C GLU A 98 -14.35 7.96 22.82
N SER A 99 -15.52 8.52 22.43
CA SER A 99 -16.79 8.24 23.10
C SER A 99 -17.18 6.75 22.99
N ALA A 100 -16.94 6.12 21.82
CA ALA A 100 -17.19 4.72 21.63
C ALA A 100 -16.28 3.84 22.53
N ARG A 101 -15.01 4.22 22.68
CA ARG A 101 -14.03 3.52 23.53
C ARG A 101 -14.36 3.66 25.03
N ALA A 102 -14.97 4.76 25.44
CA ALA A 102 -15.45 4.96 26.83
C ALA A 102 -16.75 4.19 27.12
N GLY A 103 -17.48 3.75 26.11
CA GLY A 103 -18.71 2.96 26.22
C GLY A 103 -18.43 1.46 26.44
N GLU A 104 -19.48 0.70 26.75
CA GLU A 104 -19.38 -0.75 26.93
C GLU A 104 -19.62 -1.56 25.65
N ASP A 105 -20.37 -1.01 24.70
CA ASP A 105 -20.89 -1.73 23.54
C ASP A 105 -19.79 -2.28 22.62
N LEU A 106 -18.68 -1.56 22.45
CA LEU A 106 -17.55 -1.95 21.59
C LEU A 106 -16.29 -2.35 22.39
N ARG A 107 -16.39 -2.45 23.71
CA ARG A 107 -15.25 -2.75 24.58
C ARG A 107 -14.49 -4.02 24.14
N GLU A 108 -15.21 -5.11 23.88
CA GLU A 108 -14.59 -6.37 23.44
C GLU A 108 -13.87 -6.24 22.09
N ALA A 109 -14.38 -5.40 21.18
CA ALA A 109 -13.71 -5.12 19.93
C ALA A 109 -12.41 -4.35 20.12
N PHE A 110 -12.39 -3.34 20.98
CA PHE A 110 -11.17 -2.60 21.31
C PHE A 110 -10.15 -3.49 22.03
N GLU A 111 -10.58 -4.29 23.01
CA GLU A 111 -9.73 -5.28 23.69
C GLU A 111 -9.15 -6.31 22.71
N PHE A 112 -9.93 -6.72 21.70
CA PHE A 112 -9.44 -7.59 20.65
C PHE A 112 -8.31 -6.94 19.87
N VAL A 113 -8.49 -5.70 19.39
CA VAL A 113 -7.46 -4.93 18.65
C VAL A 113 -6.21 -4.76 19.51
N ASP A 114 -6.35 -4.32 20.75
CA ASP A 114 -5.24 -4.05 21.69
C ASP A 114 -4.43 -5.32 22.05
N THR A 115 -4.98 -6.50 21.80
CA THR A 115 -4.33 -7.80 22.13
C THR A 115 -3.82 -8.58 20.92
N VAL A 116 -4.02 -8.07 19.68
CA VAL A 116 -3.59 -8.76 18.44
C VAL A 116 -2.12 -9.16 18.49
N SER A 117 -1.23 -8.26 18.88
CA SER A 117 0.22 -8.50 18.92
C SER A 117 0.63 -9.69 19.83
N ARG A 118 -0.24 -10.10 20.77
CA ARG A 118 0.01 -11.21 21.69
C ARG A 118 -0.50 -12.57 21.19
N PHE A 119 -1.06 -12.61 19.97
CA PHE A 119 -1.64 -13.85 19.45
C PHE A 119 -0.55 -14.86 19.08
N GLU A 120 -0.63 -16.05 19.66
CA GLU A 120 0.24 -17.21 19.40
C GLU A 120 -0.58 -18.47 19.00
N GLY A 121 -1.84 -18.27 18.62
CA GLY A 121 -2.78 -19.34 18.28
C GLY A 121 -2.52 -20.02 16.92
N PRO A 122 -3.45 -20.83 16.46
CA PRO A 122 -3.35 -21.56 15.21
C PRO A 122 -3.30 -20.64 13.98
N ALA A 123 -3.06 -21.22 12.79
CA ALA A 123 -3.07 -20.51 11.51
C ALA A 123 -4.50 -20.18 11.07
N TRP A 124 -5.13 -19.28 11.80
CA TRP A 124 -6.49 -18.79 11.56
C TRP A 124 -6.48 -17.43 10.89
N THR A 125 -7.59 -17.10 10.25
CA THR A 125 -7.89 -15.73 9.84
C THR A 125 -8.36 -14.91 11.06
N VAL A 126 -8.36 -13.58 10.93
CA VAL A 126 -8.89 -12.68 11.95
C VAL A 126 -10.37 -12.97 12.20
N GLU A 127 -11.15 -13.22 11.13
CA GLU A 127 -12.54 -13.63 11.23
C GLU A 127 -12.74 -14.87 12.11
N GLN A 128 -11.96 -15.93 11.90
CA GLN A 128 -12.02 -17.14 12.70
C GLN A 128 -11.73 -16.87 14.18
N CYS A 129 -10.81 -15.95 14.48
CA CYS A 129 -10.53 -15.53 15.85
C CYS A 129 -11.69 -14.76 16.48
N ILE A 130 -12.36 -13.89 15.71
CA ILE A 130 -13.55 -13.14 16.14
C ILE A 130 -14.70 -14.11 16.48
N VAL A 131 -14.95 -15.07 15.58
CA VAL A 131 -15.97 -16.12 15.80
C VAL A 131 -15.66 -16.96 17.03
N ALA A 132 -14.41 -17.41 17.20
CA ALA A 132 -14.01 -18.25 18.33
C ALA A 132 -14.08 -17.51 19.68
N ARG A 133 -13.97 -16.18 19.68
CA ARG A 133 -14.15 -15.34 20.88
C ARG A 133 -15.59 -14.92 21.12
N HIS A 134 -16.52 -15.31 20.24
CA HIS A 134 -17.93 -14.93 20.29
C HIS A 134 -18.16 -13.41 20.33
N LEU A 135 -17.30 -12.63 19.63
CA LEU A 135 -17.48 -11.19 19.59
C LEU A 135 -18.84 -10.83 18.98
N PRO A 136 -19.54 -9.81 19.52
CA PRO A 136 -20.88 -9.47 19.07
C PRO A 136 -20.87 -8.97 17.62
N GLY A 137 -21.93 -9.28 16.87
CA GLY A 137 -22.02 -8.96 15.44
C GLY A 137 -21.86 -7.47 15.10
N HIS A 138 -22.28 -6.59 15.99
CA HIS A 138 -22.12 -5.15 15.82
C HIS A 138 -20.66 -4.66 15.89
N ALA A 139 -19.75 -5.44 16.52
CA ALA A 139 -18.32 -5.14 16.56
C ALA A 139 -17.61 -5.39 15.21
N TRP A 140 -18.20 -6.21 14.34
CA TRP A 140 -17.58 -6.67 13.09
C TRP A 140 -17.25 -5.52 12.15
N HIS A 141 -18.13 -4.53 12.00
CA HIS A 141 -17.89 -3.42 11.10
C HIS A 141 -16.68 -2.59 11.52
N TYR A 142 -16.52 -2.35 12.82
CA TYR A 142 -15.33 -1.67 13.33
C TYR A 142 -14.07 -2.50 13.12
N LEU A 143 -14.10 -3.78 13.44
CA LEU A 143 -12.96 -4.68 13.26
C LEU A 143 -12.58 -4.85 11.79
N ASP A 144 -13.56 -4.95 10.90
CA ASP A 144 -13.30 -5.04 9.46
C ASP A 144 -12.66 -3.76 8.92
N SER A 145 -13.19 -2.60 9.31
CA SER A 145 -12.60 -1.31 8.96
C SER A 145 -11.18 -1.18 9.53
N ARG A 146 -11.00 -1.43 10.82
CA ARG A 146 -9.73 -1.21 11.54
C ARG A 146 -8.65 -2.25 11.24
N LEU A 147 -9.00 -3.50 10.97
CA LEU A 147 -8.05 -4.58 10.75
C LEU A 147 -8.01 -5.04 9.30
N GLY A 148 -9.16 -5.33 8.68
CA GLY A 148 -9.22 -5.81 7.31
C GLY A 148 -8.83 -4.72 6.31
N VAL A 149 -9.58 -3.65 6.29
CA VAL A 149 -9.45 -2.58 5.27
C VAL A 149 -8.14 -1.81 5.39
N GLU A 150 -7.68 -1.49 6.60
CA GLU A 150 -6.36 -0.86 6.79
C GLU A 150 -5.21 -1.74 6.29
N HIS A 151 -5.37 -3.06 6.28
CA HIS A 151 -4.39 -3.99 5.72
C HIS A 151 -4.67 -4.37 4.25
N GLY A 152 -5.57 -3.63 3.58
CA GLY A 152 -5.86 -3.80 2.15
C GLY A 152 -6.60 -5.08 1.80
N THR A 153 -7.35 -5.66 2.74
CA THR A 153 -8.05 -6.92 2.58
C THR A 153 -9.35 -6.97 3.41
N THR A 154 -9.86 -8.14 3.71
CA THR A 154 -11.02 -8.41 4.59
C THR A 154 -10.65 -9.41 5.69
N LEU A 155 -11.43 -9.45 6.77
CA LEU A 155 -11.15 -10.26 7.97
C LEU A 155 -11.03 -11.76 7.69
N ASP A 156 -11.78 -12.28 6.70
CA ASP A 156 -11.77 -13.68 6.25
C ASP A 156 -10.48 -14.08 5.54
N ARG A 157 -9.67 -13.11 5.11
CA ARG A 157 -8.42 -13.32 4.39
C ARG A 157 -7.18 -12.98 5.22
N LEU A 158 -7.27 -11.99 6.09
CA LEU A 158 -6.15 -11.56 6.93
C LEU A 158 -5.76 -12.66 7.94
N GLY A 159 -4.53 -13.17 7.80
CA GLY A 159 -4.00 -14.22 8.67
C GLY A 159 -3.55 -13.68 10.03
N MET A 160 -4.20 -14.11 11.11
CA MET A 160 -4.02 -13.57 12.45
C MET A 160 -2.59 -13.75 12.98
N ARG A 161 -1.93 -14.90 12.76
CA ARG A 161 -0.57 -15.16 13.24
C ARG A 161 0.46 -14.23 12.57
N GLY A 162 0.39 -14.10 11.25
CA GLY A 162 1.29 -13.22 10.50
C GLY A 162 1.05 -11.77 10.84
N PHE A 163 -0.21 -11.37 11.00
CA PHE A 163 -0.61 -10.03 11.42
C PHE A 163 -0.11 -9.70 12.85
N ALA A 164 -0.27 -10.62 13.80
CA ALA A 164 0.28 -10.45 15.15
C ALA A 164 1.81 -10.31 15.14
N GLY A 165 2.49 -11.05 14.25
CA GLY A 165 3.94 -10.89 14.03
C GLY A 165 4.31 -9.51 13.51
N TYR A 166 3.55 -9.00 12.53
CA TYR A 166 3.69 -7.64 12.02
C TYR A 166 3.53 -6.62 13.14
N GLU A 167 2.45 -6.67 13.91
CA GLU A 167 2.18 -5.77 15.04
C GLU A 167 3.29 -5.80 16.12
N ARG A 168 3.89 -6.96 16.40
CA ARG A 168 5.03 -7.06 17.33
C ARG A 168 6.30 -6.38 16.81
N ASN A 169 6.53 -6.46 15.51
CA ASN A 169 7.72 -5.90 14.87
C ASN A 169 7.55 -4.42 14.52
N TRP A 170 6.32 -3.90 14.56
CA TRP A 170 6.03 -2.50 14.27
C TRP A 170 6.66 -1.61 15.33
N GLN A 171 7.80 -1.02 15.01
CA GLN A 171 8.61 -0.22 15.94
C GLN A 171 8.32 1.29 15.84
N LEU A 172 7.57 1.69 14.84
CA LEU A 172 7.19 3.07 14.61
C LEU A 172 6.11 3.48 15.60
N ARG A 173 6.15 4.74 16.02
CA ARG A 173 5.10 5.28 16.89
C ARG A 173 3.78 5.37 16.12
N GLU A 174 2.68 5.29 16.84
CA GLU A 174 1.31 5.34 16.28
C GLU A 174 0.94 6.68 15.62
N GLU A 175 1.83 7.68 15.63
CA GLU A 175 1.58 8.99 15.03
C GLU A 175 1.74 8.93 13.52
N ASN A 176 0.66 9.25 12.80
CA ASN A 176 0.66 9.39 11.36
C ASN A 176 0.74 10.87 10.97
N TYR A 177 1.44 11.13 9.89
CA TYR A 177 1.60 12.45 9.30
C TYR A 177 1.16 12.41 7.85
N THR A 178 0.50 13.45 7.38
CA THR A 178 0.32 13.71 5.96
C THR A 178 1.31 14.78 5.48
N LEU A 179 1.34 15.02 4.16
CA LEU A 179 2.20 16.03 3.56
C LEU A 179 1.36 17.21 3.04
N ARG A 180 1.86 18.42 3.19
CA ARG A 180 1.23 19.60 2.56
C ARG A 180 1.34 19.54 1.04
N GLN A 181 2.46 19.06 0.53
CA GLN A 181 2.72 18.85 -0.90
C GLN A 181 2.30 17.43 -1.33
N PRO A 182 2.18 17.16 -2.64
CA PRO A 182 1.94 15.80 -3.13
C PRO A 182 2.96 14.80 -2.58
N TYR A 183 2.49 13.65 -2.14
CA TYR A 183 3.34 12.61 -1.52
C TYR A 183 4.47 12.14 -2.44
N VAL A 184 4.23 12.15 -3.75
CA VAL A 184 5.25 11.78 -4.76
C VAL A 184 6.52 12.63 -4.67
N ARG A 185 6.43 13.85 -4.12
CA ARG A 185 7.60 14.74 -3.91
C ARG A 185 8.66 14.12 -3.00
N LEU A 186 8.30 13.17 -2.14
CA LEU A 186 9.26 12.39 -1.37
C LEU A 186 10.27 11.62 -2.23
N LEU A 187 9.93 11.33 -3.46
CA LEU A 187 10.79 10.63 -4.40
C LEU A 187 11.73 11.56 -5.18
N ASP A 188 11.53 12.88 -5.13
CA ASP A 188 12.36 13.85 -5.87
C ASP A 188 13.87 13.70 -5.61
N PRO A 189 14.34 13.51 -4.36
CA PRO A 189 15.77 13.32 -4.09
C PRO A 189 16.35 12.06 -4.74
N LEU A 190 15.56 10.98 -4.81
CA LEU A 190 15.93 9.72 -5.47
C LEU A 190 15.93 9.91 -6.99
N LEU A 191 14.86 10.51 -7.52
CA LEU A 191 14.71 10.79 -8.95
C LEU A 191 15.81 11.70 -9.48
N ALA A 192 16.25 12.69 -8.72
CA ALA A 192 17.31 13.61 -9.13
C ALA A 192 18.62 12.91 -9.55
N LYS A 193 18.92 11.75 -8.95
CA LYS A 193 20.11 10.96 -9.24
C LYS A 193 19.96 9.97 -10.40
N VAL A 194 18.72 9.55 -10.70
CA VAL A 194 18.48 8.42 -11.62
C VAL A 194 17.58 8.76 -12.81
N ARG A 195 17.06 9.99 -12.91
CA ARG A 195 16.09 10.42 -13.93
C ARG A 195 16.52 10.04 -15.36
N ASP A 196 17.76 10.34 -15.72
CA ASP A 196 18.31 10.08 -17.06
C ASP A 196 18.59 8.59 -17.32
N ARG A 197 18.38 7.73 -16.34
CA ARG A 197 18.57 6.29 -16.40
C ARG A 197 17.27 5.52 -16.46
N ILE A 198 16.12 6.21 -16.42
CA ILE A 198 14.79 5.59 -16.45
C ILE A 198 14.31 5.53 -17.90
N ARG A 199 13.92 4.33 -18.31
CA ARG A 199 13.24 4.08 -19.59
C ARG A 199 11.76 3.78 -19.27
N TYR A 200 10.89 4.70 -19.61
CA TYR A 200 9.44 4.58 -19.48
C TYR A 200 8.84 3.78 -20.65
N GLY A 201 7.65 3.20 -20.46
CA GLY A 201 7.01 2.33 -21.44
C GLY A 201 7.76 1.03 -21.71
N ALA A 202 8.68 0.67 -20.82
CA ALA A 202 9.61 -0.46 -20.97
C ALA A 202 9.08 -1.70 -20.24
N THR A 203 7.98 -2.28 -20.72
CA THR A 203 7.41 -3.51 -20.15
C THR A 203 8.34 -4.69 -20.36
N VAL A 204 8.75 -5.35 -19.28
CA VAL A 204 9.61 -6.53 -19.31
C VAL A 204 8.76 -7.77 -19.53
N ALA A 205 9.08 -8.53 -20.58
CA ALA A 205 8.42 -9.79 -20.93
C ALA A 205 9.17 -11.02 -20.37
N ARG A 206 10.52 -10.97 -20.30
CA ARG A 206 11.32 -12.11 -19.86
C ARG A 206 12.59 -11.67 -19.14
N VAL A 207 13.01 -12.45 -18.15
CA VAL A 207 14.26 -12.30 -17.40
C VAL A 207 15.03 -13.63 -17.43
N GLU A 208 16.15 -13.68 -18.13
CA GLU A 208 17.07 -14.82 -18.15
C GLU A 208 18.21 -14.54 -17.17
N TRP A 209 18.38 -15.41 -16.16
CA TRP A 209 19.35 -15.20 -15.09
C TRP A 209 20.34 -16.36 -14.88
N GLY A 210 20.24 -17.43 -15.70
CA GLY A 210 21.10 -18.63 -15.59
C GLY A 210 22.45 -18.53 -16.29
N GLY A 211 22.67 -17.50 -17.14
CA GLY A 211 23.88 -17.33 -17.93
C GLY A 211 25.03 -16.63 -17.19
N SER A 212 26.09 -16.25 -17.91
CA SER A 212 27.19 -15.41 -17.37
C SER A 212 26.71 -13.99 -17.03
N GLN A 213 25.83 -13.43 -17.85
CA GLN A 213 25.08 -12.21 -17.60
C GLN A 213 23.58 -12.50 -17.56
N ALA A 214 22.81 -11.65 -16.91
CA ALA A 214 21.36 -11.64 -17.02
C ALA A 214 20.96 -10.99 -18.34
N VAL A 215 19.85 -11.46 -18.95
CA VAL A 215 19.25 -10.86 -20.15
C VAL A 215 17.81 -10.50 -19.83
N VAL A 216 17.45 -9.25 -20.03
CA VAL A 216 16.09 -8.73 -19.87
C VAL A 216 15.52 -8.43 -21.24
N ARG A 217 14.43 -9.13 -21.62
CA ARG A 217 13.71 -8.91 -22.87
C ARG A 217 12.49 -8.04 -22.62
N LEU A 218 12.39 -6.95 -23.36
CA LEU A 218 11.20 -6.09 -23.38
C LEU A 218 10.10 -6.69 -24.25
N ALA A 219 8.84 -6.31 -23.98
CA ALA A 219 7.69 -6.74 -24.78
C ALA A 219 7.82 -6.35 -26.26
N GLY A 220 8.55 -5.27 -26.59
CA GLY A 220 8.90 -4.85 -27.95
C GLY A 220 10.00 -5.67 -28.62
N GLY A 221 10.54 -6.70 -27.95
CA GLY A 221 11.53 -7.63 -28.51
C GLY A 221 13.00 -7.22 -28.31
N GLU A 222 13.28 -6.05 -27.70
CA GLU A 222 14.64 -5.61 -27.38
C GLU A 222 15.22 -6.43 -26.23
N ASP A 223 16.48 -6.86 -26.35
CA ASP A 223 17.25 -7.54 -25.30
C ASP A 223 18.27 -6.59 -24.67
N LEU A 224 18.24 -6.49 -23.35
CA LEU A 224 19.21 -5.76 -22.52
C LEU A 224 20.02 -6.75 -21.69
N ARG A 225 21.33 -6.51 -21.57
CA ARG A 225 22.24 -7.38 -20.79
C ARG A 225 22.80 -6.62 -19.60
N ALA A 226 22.86 -7.28 -18.46
CA ALA A 226 23.46 -6.73 -17.25
C ALA A 226 24.11 -7.83 -16.40
N ASP A 227 25.01 -7.42 -15.50
CA ASP A 227 25.64 -8.31 -14.54
C ASP A 227 24.68 -8.74 -13.42
N ALA A 228 23.66 -7.89 -13.14
CA ALA A 228 22.60 -8.17 -12.17
C ALA A 228 21.27 -7.49 -12.58
N VAL A 229 20.18 -8.07 -12.09
CA VAL A 229 18.80 -7.53 -12.23
C VAL A 229 18.15 -7.46 -10.86
N ILE A 230 17.52 -6.33 -10.54
CA ILE A 230 16.65 -6.21 -9.37
C ILE A 230 15.20 -6.12 -9.85
N PHE A 231 14.36 -7.05 -9.45
CA PHE A 231 12.93 -7.03 -9.72
C PHE A 231 12.20 -6.35 -8.56
N THR A 232 11.38 -5.32 -8.84
CA THR A 232 10.66 -4.55 -7.83
C THR A 232 9.14 -4.50 -8.07
N GLY A 233 8.61 -5.32 -8.98
CA GLY A 233 7.18 -5.45 -9.20
C GLY A 233 6.46 -6.03 -7.98
N SER A 234 5.15 -5.77 -7.88
CA SER A 234 4.33 -6.27 -6.78
C SER A 234 4.27 -7.80 -6.72
N VAL A 235 3.89 -8.34 -5.55
CA VAL A 235 3.65 -9.79 -5.43
C VAL A 235 2.46 -10.25 -6.27
N ALA A 236 1.45 -9.38 -6.48
CA ALA A 236 0.33 -9.68 -7.38
C ALA A 236 0.77 -9.77 -8.85
N VAL A 237 1.69 -8.91 -9.31
CA VAL A 237 2.30 -9.04 -10.63
C VAL A 237 3.08 -10.35 -10.74
N LEU A 238 3.87 -10.72 -9.72
CA LEU A 238 4.59 -12.01 -9.72
C LEU A 238 3.66 -13.22 -9.76
N ARG A 239 2.48 -13.12 -9.16
CA ARG A 239 1.48 -14.19 -9.12
C ARG A 239 0.67 -14.30 -10.41
N ASP A 240 0.15 -13.17 -10.91
CA ASP A 240 -0.94 -13.15 -11.90
C ASP A 240 -0.48 -12.77 -13.32
N ALA A 241 0.63 -12.04 -13.44
CA ALA A 241 1.17 -11.57 -14.73
C ALA A 241 2.70 -11.39 -14.68
N PRO A 242 3.46 -12.42 -14.24
CA PRO A 242 4.91 -12.30 -14.15
C PRO A 242 5.55 -12.19 -15.53
N PRO A 243 6.73 -11.55 -15.64
CA PRO A 243 7.60 -11.82 -16.77
C PRO A 243 8.04 -13.30 -16.75
N GLU A 244 8.35 -13.84 -17.90
CA GLU A 244 8.92 -15.21 -17.96
C GLU A 244 10.30 -15.22 -17.30
N PHE A 245 10.51 -16.08 -16.31
CA PHE A 245 11.82 -16.29 -15.69
C PHE A 245 12.51 -17.53 -16.24
N SER A 246 13.75 -17.40 -16.67
CA SER A 246 14.58 -18.51 -17.20
C SER A 246 15.96 -18.52 -16.55
N PRO A 247 16.33 -19.54 -15.77
CA PRO A 247 15.51 -20.66 -15.33
C PRO A 247 14.22 -20.25 -14.60
N ALA A 248 13.25 -21.16 -14.50
CA ALA A 248 12.05 -20.93 -13.69
C ALA A 248 12.41 -20.62 -12.23
N LEU A 249 11.63 -19.81 -11.55
CA LEU A 249 11.83 -19.51 -10.14
C LEU A 249 11.79 -20.80 -9.30
N PRO A 250 12.65 -20.95 -8.27
CA PRO A 250 12.65 -22.10 -7.36
C PRO A 250 11.27 -22.34 -6.72
N ALA A 251 11.01 -23.59 -6.32
CA ALA A 251 9.72 -23.99 -5.73
C ALA A 251 9.36 -23.15 -4.50
N GLU A 252 10.34 -22.91 -3.61
CA GLU A 252 10.18 -22.12 -2.39
C GLU A 252 9.75 -20.66 -2.69
N LYS A 253 10.34 -20.06 -3.75
CA LYS A 253 9.96 -18.71 -4.16
C LYS A 253 8.56 -18.68 -4.78
N ARG A 254 8.18 -19.69 -5.56
CA ARG A 254 6.81 -19.81 -6.09
C ARG A 254 5.78 -20.03 -4.99
N GLU A 255 6.09 -20.87 -3.98
CA GLU A 255 5.28 -21.03 -2.78
C GLU A 255 5.12 -19.68 -2.04
N ALA A 256 6.20 -18.94 -1.84
CA ALA A 256 6.18 -17.63 -1.20
C ALA A 256 5.26 -16.63 -1.93
N ILE A 257 5.32 -16.56 -3.26
CA ILE A 257 4.48 -15.69 -4.09
C ILE A 257 2.99 -15.99 -3.88
N THR A 258 2.60 -17.25 -3.72
CA THR A 258 1.20 -17.66 -3.52
C THR A 258 0.76 -17.61 -2.06
N SER A 259 1.71 -17.60 -1.12
CA SER A 259 1.45 -17.58 0.33
C SER A 259 1.39 -16.17 0.93
N ILE A 260 1.68 -15.14 0.14
CA ILE A 260 1.56 -13.73 0.56
C ILE A 260 0.36 -13.12 -0.15
N GLY A 261 -0.59 -12.60 0.62
CA GLY A 261 -1.79 -11.95 0.11
C GLY A 261 -1.46 -10.58 -0.48
N MET A 262 -2.19 -10.20 -1.50
CA MET A 262 -2.31 -8.84 -2.03
C MET A 262 -3.61 -8.78 -2.79
N ASP A 263 -4.58 -8.10 -2.25
CA ASP A 263 -5.91 -8.00 -2.78
C ASP A 263 -6.13 -6.69 -3.55
N GLY A 264 -7.19 -6.66 -4.31
CA GLY A 264 -7.67 -5.47 -4.99
C GLY A 264 -8.29 -4.48 -4.03
N GLY A 265 -8.48 -3.28 -4.52
CA GLY A 265 -9.18 -2.24 -3.78
C GLY A 265 -9.23 -0.93 -4.55
N MET A 266 -10.10 -0.06 -4.10
CA MET A 266 -10.33 1.22 -4.76
C MET A 266 -10.54 2.36 -3.75
N LYS A 267 -10.10 3.54 -4.16
CA LYS A 267 -10.46 4.82 -3.56
C LYS A 267 -11.48 5.51 -4.45
N ILE A 268 -12.54 6.06 -3.86
CA ILE A 268 -13.40 7.01 -4.52
C ILE A 268 -13.24 8.35 -3.83
N VAL A 269 -12.72 9.31 -4.54
CA VAL A 269 -12.60 10.68 -4.08
C VAL A 269 -13.88 11.42 -4.48
N LEU A 270 -14.59 11.94 -3.50
CA LEU A 270 -15.87 12.61 -3.67
C LEU A 270 -15.72 14.09 -3.28
N LYS A 271 -16.08 14.98 -4.19
CA LYS A 271 -16.07 16.44 -3.98
C LYS A 271 -17.47 16.98 -3.79
N PHE A 272 -17.65 17.89 -2.86
CA PHE A 272 -18.93 18.43 -2.48
C PHE A 272 -18.92 19.98 -2.47
N ASN A 273 -20.08 20.58 -2.72
CA ASN A 273 -20.26 22.04 -2.68
C ASN A 273 -20.14 22.60 -1.25
N ARG A 274 -20.47 21.83 -0.24
CA ARG A 274 -20.32 22.17 1.17
C ARG A 274 -20.08 20.94 2.02
N ARG A 275 -19.45 21.16 3.18
CA ARG A 275 -19.27 20.14 4.21
C ARG A 275 -20.61 19.82 4.90
N PHE A 276 -20.86 18.52 5.15
CA PHE A 276 -22.00 18.03 5.92
C PHE A 276 -21.59 17.04 7.02
N TRP A 277 -20.31 16.73 7.13
CA TRP A 277 -19.71 15.91 8.19
C TRP A 277 -19.07 16.76 9.28
N PRO A 278 -18.77 16.20 10.48
CA PRO A 278 -18.14 16.94 11.58
C PRO A 278 -16.85 17.63 11.14
N GLU A 279 -16.65 18.86 11.63
CA GLU A 279 -15.50 19.67 11.21
C GLU A 279 -14.17 19.06 11.58
N ASP A 280 -14.09 18.37 12.71
CA ASP A 280 -12.92 17.72 13.26
C ASP A 280 -12.73 16.25 12.81
N MET A 281 -13.65 15.73 11.98
CA MET A 281 -13.56 14.35 11.50
C MET A 281 -12.35 14.15 10.57
N TYR A 282 -11.50 13.17 10.91
CA TYR A 282 -10.46 12.68 10.02
C TYR A 282 -10.88 11.34 9.40
N PHE A 283 -11.00 10.29 10.18
CA PHE A 283 -11.53 9.00 9.75
C PHE A 283 -12.97 8.76 10.22
N LEU A 284 -13.68 7.99 9.41
CA LEU A 284 -14.99 7.43 9.75
C LEU A 284 -14.99 5.92 9.51
N HIS A 285 -15.09 5.16 10.59
CA HIS A 285 -15.38 3.73 10.55
C HIS A 285 -16.88 3.54 10.39
N SER A 286 -17.30 2.90 9.31
CA SER A 286 -18.72 2.82 8.94
C SER A 286 -19.26 1.40 9.08
N ASP A 287 -20.50 1.29 9.53
CA ASP A 287 -21.29 0.06 9.52
C ASP A 287 -22.07 -0.14 8.22
N THR A 288 -21.72 0.62 7.18
CA THR A 288 -22.29 0.48 5.84
C THR A 288 -21.39 -0.39 4.95
N PHE A 289 -21.72 -0.54 3.67
CA PHE A 289 -20.91 -1.34 2.75
C PHE A 289 -19.51 -0.74 2.52
N TRP A 290 -19.39 0.62 2.53
CA TRP A 290 -18.12 1.32 2.50
C TRP A 290 -17.57 1.44 3.93
N PRO A 291 -16.57 0.64 4.30
CA PRO A 291 -16.16 0.52 5.71
C PRO A 291 -15.36 1.73 6.19
N GLN A 292 -14.76 2.50 5.28
CA GLN A 292 -13.94 3.66 5.63
C GLN A 292 -14.19 4.86 4.74
N PHE A 293 -14.24 6.04 5.40
CA PHE A 293 -14.17 7.34 4.76
C PHE A 293 -13.18 8.22 5.53
N TRP A 294 -12.53 9.16 4.84
CA TRP A 294 -11.69 10.17 5.50
C TRP A 294 -11.64 11.48 4.75
N THR A 295 -11.09 12.51 5.41
CA THR A 295 -10.97 13.87 4.88
C THR A 295 -9.53 14.18 4.49
N PRO A 296 -9.10 13.98 3.22
CA PRO A 296 -7.70 14.11 2.81
C PRO A 296 -7.16 15.55 2.90
N GLY A 297 -8.04 16.57 2.89
CA GLY A 297 -7.65 17.98 2.98
C GLY A 297 -7.33 18.49 4.38
N ARG A 298 -7.53 17.66 5.40
CA ARG A 298 -7.35 18.10 6.80
C ARG A 298 -5.92 18.57 7.06
N GLY A 299 -5.77 19.76 7.60
CA GLY A 299 -4.48 20.38 7.89
C GLY A 299 -3.68 20.85 6.67
N ARG A 300 -4.08 20.50 5.45
CA ARG A 300 -3.38 20.91 4.21
C ARG A 300 -3.66 22.34 3.81
N GLY A 301 -4.72 22.95 4.36
CA GLY A 301 -5.29 24.22 3.88
C GLY A 301 -6.11 23.98 2.63
N GLY A 302 -6.88 25.00 2.22
CA GLY A 302 -7.78 24.90 1.09
C GLY A 302 -9.26 24.88 1.50
N GLU A 303 -10.12 25.13 0.53
CA GLU A 303 -11.56 25.30 0.72
C GLU A 303 -12.38 24.12 0.19
N ALA A 304 -11.75 23.22 -0.59
CA ALA A 304 -12.44 22.08 -1.18
C ALA A 304 -12.94 21.10 -0.11
N HIS A 305 -14.17 20.66 -0.26
CA HIS A 305 -14.81 19.69 0.64
C HIS A 305 -14.73 18.30 0.03
N ILE A 306 -13.75 17.52 0.49
CA ILE A 306 -13.45 16.18 -0.06
C ILE A 306 -13.67 15.13 1.02
N LEU A 307 -14.33 14.03 0.63
CA LEU A 307 -14.29 12.75 1.33
C LEU A 307 -13.69 11.69 0.41
N THR A 308 -12.80 10.88 0.94
CA THR A 308 -12.33 9.66 0.26
C THR A 308 -13.05 8.46 0.86
N ALA A 309 -13.71 7.68 0.02
CA ALA A 309 -14.23 6.37 0.37
C ALA A 309 -13.22 5.30 -0.02
N PHE A 310 -13.02 4.29 0.83
CA PHE A 310 -12.08 3.21 0.57
C PHE A 310 -12.68 1.83 0.83
N VAL A 311 -12.37 0.90 -0.05
CA VAL A 311 -12.80 -0.49 0.05
C VAL A 311 -11.70 -1.40 -0.50
N SER A 312 -11.53 -2.57 0.11
CA SER A 312 -10.50 -3.55 -0.24
C SER A 312 -11.02 -4.98 -0.19
N GLY A 313 -10.19 -5.91 -0.66
CA GLY A 313 -10.43 -7.34 -0.57
C GLY A 313 -11.70 -7.80 -1.27
N THR A 314 -12.37 -8.78 -0.69
CA THR A 314 -13.58 -9.41 -1.27
C THR A 314 -14.72 -8.43 -1.48
N ARG A 315 -14.80 -7.31 -0.72
CA ARG A 315 -15.79 -6.25 -0.94
C ARG A 315 -15.53 -5.49 -2.25
N ALA A 316 -14.28 -5.17 -2.53
CA ALA A 316 -13.91 -4.51 -3.79
C ALA A 316 -14.19 -5.41 -4.99
N ASP A 317 -13.89 -6.70 -4.90
CA ASP A 317 -14.19 -7.67 -5.93
C ASP A 317 -15.70 -7.80 -6.16
N PHE A 318 -16.50 -7.80 -5.09
CA PHE A 318 -17.96 -7.86 -5.18
C PHE A 318 -18.53 -6.62 -5.89
N LEU A 319 -18.07 -5.41 -5.55
CA LEU A 319 -18.51 -4.18 -6.23
C LEU A 319 -18.23 -4.20 -7.73
N ARG A 320 -17.07 -4.70 -8.12
CA ARG A 320 -16.72 -4.83 -9.55
C ARG A 320 -17.61 -5.81 -10.30
N GLN A 321 -18.09 -6.86 -9.63
CA GLN A 321 -19.00 -7.85 -10.23
C GLN A 321 -20.43 -7.36 -10.35
N LEU A 322 -20.86 -6.41 -9.50
CA LEU A 322 -22.23 -5.88 -9.52
C LEU A 322 -22.52 -4.93 -10.68
N GLU A 323 -21.48 -4.42 -11.35
CA GLU A 323 -21.60 -3.43 -12.44
C GLU A 323 -22.45 -2.20 -12.04
N VAL A 324 -22.41 -1.80 -10.76
CA VAL A 324 -23.12 -0.62 -10.23
C VAL A 324 -22.31 0.65 -10.47
N ASP A 325 -23.01 1.79 -10.53
CA ASP A 325 -22.32 3.08 -10.44
C ASP A 325 -21.74 3.24 -9.03
N LEU A 326 -20.40 3.17 -8.94
CA LEU A 326 -19.67 3.20 -7.68
C LEU A 326 -19.83 4.54 -6.95
N VAL A 327 -19.95 5.63 -7.71
CA VAL A 327 -20.11 6.99 -7.15
C VAL A 327 -21.50 7.12 -6.55
N GLU A 328 -22.55 6.77 -7.31
CA GLU A 328 -23.93 6.77 -6.81
C GLU A 328 -24.07 5.86 -5.58
N PHE A 329 -23.42 4.68 -5.60
CA PHE A 329 -23.46 3.77 -4.47
C PHE A 329 -22.80 4.39 -3.22
N ALA A 330 -21.61 5.00 -3.36
CA ALA A 330 -20.93 5.67 -2.26
C ALA A 330 -21.72 6.87 -1.71
N LEU A 331 -22.35 7.66 -2.59
CA LEU A 331 -23.21 8.77 -2.18
C LEU A 331 -24.44 8.28 -1.40
N GLY A 332 -25.07 7.17 -1.84
CA GLY A 332 -26.18 6.56 -1.12
C GLY A 332 -25.81 6.06 0.28
N GLU A 333 -24.58 5.55 0.45
CA GLU A 333 -24.08 5.16 1.77
C GLU A 333 -23.82 6.39 2.66
N LEU A 334 -23.24 7.47 2.12
CA LEU A 334 -23.07 8.73 2.85
C LEU A 334 -24.42 9.37 3.23
N ASP A 335 -25.44 9.34 2.35
CA ASP A 335 -26.80 9.78 2.66
C ASP A 335 -27.39 8.97 3.82
N ARG A 336 -27.12 7.66 3.87
CA ARG A 336 -27.54 6.80 4.97
C ARG A 336 -26.82 7.12 6.27
N ILE A 337 -25.54 7.50 6.21
CA ILE A 337 -24.73 7.85 7.38
C ILE A 337 -25.15 9.19 7.98
N PHE A 338 -25.26 10.21 7.14
CA PHE A 338 -25.49 11.61 7.58
C PHE A 338 -26.96 12.03 7.55
N GLY A 339 -27.83 11.19 7.00
CA GLY A 339 -29.28 11.38 6.96
C GLY A 339 -29.79 12.17 5.75
N GLY A 340 -30.99 11.85 5.31
CA GLY A 340 -31.62 12.49 4.16
C GLY A 340 -30.95 12.13 2.83
N ARG A 341 -30.69 13.14 2.01
CA ARG A 341 -29.95 13.05 0.72
C ARG A 341 -28.81 14.07 0.66
N VAL A 342 -28.22 14.34 1.80
CA VAL A 342 -27.28 15.47 1.94
C VAL A 342 -26.02 15.28 1.07
N ALA A 343 -25.51 14.06 0.94
CA ALA A 343 -24.35 13.79 0.09
C ALA A 343 -24.71 13.92 -1.39
N SER A 344 -25.80 13.27 -1.81
CA SER A 344 -26.28 13.35 -3.19
C SER A 344 -26.61 14.77 -3.63
N GLU A 345 -27.22 15.60 -2.75
CA GLU A 345 -27.59 16.99 -3.06
C GLU A 345 -26.40 17.94 -3.08
N GLN A 346 -25.32 17.63 -2.35
CA GLN A 346 -24.12 18.46 -2.30
C GLN A 346 -23.01 17.95 -3.23
N PHE A 347 -23.22 16.85 -3.92
CA PHE A 347 -22.23 16.26 -4.82
C PHE A 347 -21.85 17.22 -5.95
N GLU A 348 -20.55 17.36 -6.20
CA GLU A 348 -19.98 18.19 -7.26
C GLU A 348 -19.26 17.35 -8.31
N ASP A 349 -18.30 16.50 -7.88
CA ASP A 349 -17.46 15.73 -8.77
C ASP A 349 -16.88 14.49 -8.05
N ALA A 350 -16.38 13.52 -8.80
CA ALA A 350 -15.75 12.33 -8.25
C ALA A 350 -14.61 11.80 -9.13
N TYR A 351 -13.67 11.10 -8.49
CA TYR A 351 -12.65 10.32 -9.17
C TYR A 351 -12.53 8.92 -8.56
N VAL A 352 -12.56 7.88 -9.40
CA VAL A 352 -12.40 6.48 -8.98
C VAL A 352 -11.00 6.00 -9.33
N ALA A 353 -10.25 5.59 -8.32
CA ALA A 353 -8.94 4.95 -8.47
C ALA A 353 -9.04 3.47 -8.10
N ASP A 354 -9.18 2.59 -9.11
CA ASP A 354 -9.19 1.15 -8.94
C ASP A 354 -7.78 0.56 -9.15
N TRP A 355 -7.11 0.25 -8.06
CA TRP A 355 -5.77 -0.32 -8.08
C TRP A 355 -5.72 -1.78 -8.56
N THR A 356 -6.84 -2.48 -8.56
CA THR A 356 -6.94 -3.86 -9.07
C THR A 356 -6.72 -3.92 -10.58
N THR A 357 -7.21 -2.90 -11.30
CA THR A 357 -7.14 -2.80 -12.76
C THR A 357 -5.84 -2.19 -13.27
N GLU A 358 -5.00 -1.62 -12.38
CA GLU A 358 -3.70 -1.08 -12.75
C GLU A 358 -2.76 -2.22 -13.20
N PRO A 359 -2.42 -2.35 -14.48
CA PRO A 359 -1.84 -3.57 -15.05
C PRO A 359 -0.48 -3.94 -14.46
N PHE A 360 0.29 -2.96 -14.00
CA PHE A 360 1.63 -3.13 -13.45
C PHE A 360 1.69 -3.11 -11.92
N VAL A 361 0.52 -3.10 -11.26
CA VAL A 361 0.37 -3.13 -9.79
C VAL A 361 -0.53 -4.26 -9.36
N ARG A 362 -1.75 -4.35 -9.88
CA ARG A 362 -2.77 -5.41 -9.71
C ARG A 362 -3.25 -5.60 -8.28
N GLY A 363 -3.32 -4.54 -7.49
CA GLY A 363 -3.81 -4.59 -6.11
C GLY A 363 -3.27 -3.46 -5.25
N LEU A 364 -3.52 -3.54 -3.95
CA LEU A 364 -3.14 -2.52 -2.96
C LEU A 364 -1.73 -2.75 -2.41
N TYR A 365 -1.59 -3.57 -1.39
CA TYR A 365 -0.32 -3.92 -0.73
C TYR A 365 -0.38 -5.32 -0.12
N SER A 366 0.78 -5.85 0.26
CA SER A 366 0.88 -7.22 0.73
C SER A 366 0.46 -7.38 2.19
N PHE A 367 -0.23 -8.47 2.48
CA PHE A 367 -0.64 -8.86 3.82
C PHE A 367 -0.42 -10.37 4.05
N PRO A 368 -0.35 -10.83 5.32
CA PRO A 368 -0.24 -12.26 5.61
C PRO A 368 -1.59 -12.97 5.43
N LEU A 369 -1.62 -14.07 4.68
CA LEU A 369 -2.72 -15.05 4.68
C LEU A 369 -2.62 -15.93 5.94
N ALA A 370 -3.67 -16.69 6.26
CA ALA A 370 -3.68 -17.57 7.45
C ALA A 370 -2.47 -18.51 7.54
N HIS A 371 -1.99 -19.00 6.41
CA HIS A 371 -0.84 -19.91 6.30
C HIS A 371 0.49 -19.21 6.00
N THR A 372 0.52 -17.87 5.95
CA THR A 372 1.79 -17.13 5.74
C THR A 372 2.68 -17.29 6.97
N GLU A 373 3.93 -17.66 6.71
CA GLU A 373 5.00 -17.78 7.71
C GLU A 373 6.16 -16.83 7.36
N PRO A 374 7.02 -16.44 8.32
CA PRO A 374 8.18 -15.58 8.05
C PRO A 374 9.06 -16.07 6.89
N ARG A 375 9.29 -17.40 6.79
CA ARG A 375 10.07 -18.02 5.71
C ARG A 375 9.58 -17.66 4.31
N HIS A 376 8.28 -17.33 4.14
CA HIS A 376 7.76 -16.96 2.82
C HIS A 376 8.27 -15.58 2.38
N ARG A 377 8.34 -14.60 3.29
CA ARG A 377 8.94 -13.29 2.97
C ARG A 377 10.46 -13.40 2.77
N GLU A 378 11.14 -14.23 3.59
CA GLU A 378 12.55 -14.55 3.40
C GLU A 378 12.80 -15.17 2.03
N ALA A 379 12.03 -16.19 1.65
CA ALA A 379 12.13 -16.84 0.33
C ALA A 379 11.80 -15.87 -0.82
N LEU A 380 10.81 -14.97 -0.64
CA LEU A 380 10.48 -13.95 -1.63
C LEU A 380 11.63 -12.95 -1.79
N ALA A 381 12.28 -12.55 -0.70
CA ALA A 381 13.40 -11.61 -0.68
C ALA A 381 14.71 -12.21 -1.23
N ALA A 382 14.94 -13.50 -1.01
CA ALA A 382 16.21 -14.16 -1.29
C ALA A 382 16.68 -14.00 -2.76
N PRO A 383 17.96 -13.61 -2.98
CA PRO A 383 18.53 -13.49 -4.31
C PRO A 383 18.75 -14.85 -4.99
N LEU A 384 18.79 -14.87 -6.30
CA LEU A 384 18.97 -16.06 -7.11
C LEU A 384 20.25 -15.97 -7.95
N GLY A 385 21.15 -16.95 -7.74
CA GLY A 385 22.38 -17.11 -8.53
C GLY A 385 23.31 -15.91 -8.57
N GLY A 386 23.21 -14.98 -7.60
CA GLY A 386 23.95 -13.72 -7.56
C GLY A 386 23.66 -12.76 -8.73
N LYS A 387 22.55 -12.98 -9.44
CA LYS A 387 22.15 -12.21 -10.63
C LYS A 387 20.74 -11.66 -10.61
N LEU A 388 19.80 -12.35 -9.98
CA LEU A 388 18.41 -11.89 -9.86
C LEU A 388 18.09 -11.62 -8.39
N PHE A 389 17.75 -10.38 -8.09
CA PHE A 389 17.46 -9.87 -6.76
C PHE A 389 16.03 -9.36 -6.70
N PHE A 390 15.44 -9.31 -5.51
CA PHE A 390 14.05 -8.93 -5.31
C PHE A 390 13.93 -7.85 -4.25
N ALA A 391 13.15 -6.80 -4.56
CA ALA A 391 12.80 -5.74 -3.63
C ALA A 391 11.33 -5.34 -3.82
N GLY A 392 10.82 -4.50 -2.96
CA GLY A 392 9.42 -4.09 -2.86
C GLY A 392 8.87 -4.42 -1.48
N GLU A 393 7.81 -3.73 -1.06
CA GLU A 393 7.26 -3.82 0.29
C GLU A 393 6.92 -5.25 0.73
N ALA A 394 6.55 -6.13 -0.22
CA ALA A 394 6.26 -7.54 0.07
C ALA A 394 7.49 -8.35 0.48
N THR A 395 8.70 -7.87 0.19
CA THR A 395 9.98 -8.50 0.56
C THR A 395 10.57 -7.95 1.85
N ASP A 396 9.81 -7.15 2.59
CA ASP A 396 10.23 -6.61 3.88
C ASP A 396 10.25 -7.71 4.95
N LEU A 397 11.28 -7.67 5.83
CA LEU A 397 11.51 -8.65 6.88
C LEU A 397 11.44 -8.04 8.29
N GLU A 398 11.33 -6.71 8.38
CA GLU A 398 11.41 -5.96 9.63
C GLU A 398 10.02 -5.58 10.20
N GLY A 399 8.93 -5.91 9.48
CA GLY A 399 7.56 -5.57 9.87
C GLY A 399 7.01 -4.33 9.20
N HIS A 400 7.69 -3.80 8.17
CA HIS A 400 7.29 -2.61 7.42
C HIS A 400 6.62 -2.95 6.07
N SER A 401 6.13 -4.16 5.91
CA SER A 401 5.42 -4.55 4.68
C SER A 401 4.16 -3.69 4.47
N GLY A 402 3.79 -3.49 3.22
CA GLY A 402 2.65 -2.63 2.87
C GLY A 402 2.95 -1.13 2.86
N THR A 403 4.17 -0.71 3.21
CA THR A 403 4.52 0.70 3.39
C THR A 403 5.55 1.22 2.38
N VAL A 404 5.60 2.54 2.22
CA VAL A 404 6.59 3.20 1.35
C VAL A 404 7.98 3.11 1.95
N HIS A 405 8.13 3.26 3.27
CA HIS A 405 9.44 3.13 3.92
C HIS A 405 9.99 1.70 3.82
N GLY A 406 9.16 0.67 4.03
CA GLY A 406 9.57 -0.71 3.80
C GLY A 406 9.98 -0.98 2.34
N ALA A 407 9.27 -0.39 1.37
CA ALA A 407 9.68 -0.48 -0.03
C ALA A 407 11.08 0.12 -0.25
N ILE A 408 11.36 1.31 0.29
CA ILE A 408 12.67 1.97 0.17
C ILE A 408 13.78 1.15 0.83
N GLU A 409 13.53 0.65 2.03
CA GLU A 409 14.48 -0.18 2.79
C GLU A 409 14.85 -1.45 2.04
N THR A 410 13.85 -2.13 1.47
CA THR A 410 14.08 -3.33 0.65
C THR A 410 14.84 -3.02 -0.64
N GLY A 411 14.61 -1.87 -1.26
CA GLY A 411 15.39 -1.41 -2.42
C GLY A 411 16.86 -1.21 -2.08
N ARG A 412 17.15 -0.55 -0.95
CA ARG A 412 18.50 -0.34 -0.44
C ARG A 412 19.18 -1.65 -0.06
N ARG A 413 18.45 -2.60 0.57
CA ARG A 413 18.95 -3.95 0.85
C ARG A 413 19.36 -4.67 -0.43
N ALA A 414 18.48 -4.72 -1.44
CA ALA A 414 18.79 -5.40 -2.70
C ALA A 414 19.99 -4.77 -3.43
N ALA A 415 20.15 -3.46 -3.39
CA ALA A 415 21.32 -2.78 -3.93
C ALA A 415 22.62 -3.19 -3.19
N GLN A 416 22.55 -3.30 -1.86
CA GLN A 416 23.67 -3.77 -1.06
C GLN A 416 24.00 -5.24 -1.36
N GLU A 417 23.02 -6.09 -1.50
CA GLU A 417 23.20 -7.50 -1.92
C GLU A 417 23.92 -7.58 -3.28
N VAL A 418 23.49 -6.78 -4.27
CA VAL A 418 24.16 -6.70 -5.60
C VAL A 418 25.62 -6.31 -5.45
N THR A 419 25.94 -5.29 -4.64
CA THR A 419 27.30 -4.77 -4.50
C THR A 419 28.21 -5.70 -3.66
N SER A 420 27.62 -6.59 -2.84
CA SER A 420 28.36 -7.54 -1.99
C SER A 420 28.74 -8.83 -2.72
N VAL A 421 28.11 -9.13 -3.85
CA VAL A 421 28.49 -10.28 -4.70
C VAL A 421 29.67 -9.84 -5.56
N VAL A 422 30.87 -10.16 -5.11
CA VAL A 422 32.14 -9.90 -5.82
C VAL A 422 32.49 -11.06 -6.74
#